data_e2b3a33bcdaab441fafed27030a83794
#
_entry.id   e2b3a33bcdaab441fafed27030a83794
#
_cell.length_a   1.000
_cell.length_b   1.000
_cell.length_c   1.000
_cell.angle_alpha   90.00
_cell.angle_beta   90.00
_cell.angle_gamma   90.00
#
_symmetry.space_group_name_H-M   'P 1'
#
loop_
_entity.id
_entity.type
_entity.pdbx_description
1 polymer ?
#
loop_
_entity_poly.entity_id
_entity_poly.type
_entity_poly.pdbx_seq_one_letter_code
_entity_poly.pdbx_strand_id
1 'polypeptide(L)'
;MNGLRSIAPELPFAIEYIEIQEEEQRFSCESFQLEAFKVQHSIPCFGYKITIPRSGKFSVERAREAGIPVSCWNRLQHGEAVEYEGSLFTPDMVMGEARRGISVVYCTDTRPIPRIAEKAKDVDLFICEGMYGEEDKLSNAKKHKHMTMEEAAILGLEAQPREMWLTHYSPS
;
A
#
# COMPACT_ATOMS: atom_id res chain seq x y z
N MET A 1 -11.67 17.76 13.74
CA MET A 1 -12.48 18.17 12.59
C MET A 1 -12.46 19.69 12.32
N ASN A 2 -12.50 20.53 13.32
CA ASN A 2 -12.57 22.00 13.12
C ASN A 2 -11.29 22.62 12.55
N GLY A 3 -10.11 22.02 12.72
CA GLY A 3 -8.83 22.57 12.29
C GLY A 3 -8.67 22.68 10.75
N LEU A 4 -9.03 21.64 10.01
CA LEU A 4 -8.94 21.66 8.54
C LEU A 4 -9.90 22.66 7.92
N ARG A 5 -11.13 22.77 8.44
CA ARG A 5 -12.12 23.76 7.99
C ARG A 5 -11.74 25.19 8.35
N SER A 6 -10.92 25.39 9.38
CA SER A 6 -10.38 26.71 9.73
C SER A 6 -9.30 27.19 8.78
N ILE A 7 -8.55 26.25 8.18
CA ILE A 7 -7.45 26.55 7.24
C ILE A 7 -7.96 26.56 5.80
N ALA A 8 -8.90 25.69 5.45
CA ALA A 8 -9.51 25.58 4.14
C ALA A 8 -11.05 25.45 4.28
N PRO A 9 -11.76 26.57 4.40
CA PRO A 9 -13.22 26.57 4.64
C PRO A 9 -14.01 25.97 3.47
N GLU A 10 -13.48 26.02 2.25
CA GLU A 10 -14.07 25.46 1.05
C GLU A 10 -13.12 24.41 0.45
N LEU A 11 -13.47 23.14 0.62
CA LEU A 11 -12.78 22.04 -0.06
C LEU A 11 -13.57 21.64 -1.30
N PRO A 12 -12.93 21.45 -2.47
CA PRO A 12 -13.61 21.06 -3.71
C PRO A 12 -14.05 19.58 -3.72
N PHE A 13 -13.95 18.90 -2.57
CA PHE A 13 -14.29 17.49 -2.40
C PHE A 13 -14.88 17.22 -1.01
N ALA A 14 -15.68 16.17 -0.91
CA ALA A 14 -16.16 15.67 0.37
C ALA A 14 -15.08 14.86 1.09
N ILE A 15 -14.99 15.01 2.42
CA ILE A 15 -14.13 14.18 3.25
C ILE A 15 -15.01 13.18 4.00
N GLU A 16 -14.75 11.90 3.78
CA GLU A 16 -15.30 10.81 4.56
C GLU A 16 -14.28 10.39 5.62
N TYR A 17 -14.74 10.20 6.85
CA TYR A 17 -13.89 9.77 7.97
C TYR A 17 -14.23 8.33 8.30
N ILE A 18 -13.22 7.47 8.19
CA ILE A 18 -13.33 6.06 8.57
C ILE A 18 -12.39 5.83 9.74
N GLU A 19 -12.95 5.49 10.91
CA GLU A 19 -12.18 5.18 12.10
C GLU A 19 -11.64 3.75 12.03
N ILE A 20 -10.36 3.57 12.36
CA ILE A 20 -9.76 2.26 12.51
C ILE A 20 -10.15 1.71 13.88
N GLN A 21 -10.90 0.63 13.91
CA GLN A 21 -11.43 0.02 15.14
C GLN A 21 -10.72 -1.28 15.52
N GLU A 22 -10.04 -1.91 14.57
CA GLU A 22 -9.37 -3.20 14.74
C GLU A 22 -7.85 -3.05 14.75
N GLU A 23 -7.14 -4.06 15.24
CA GLU A 23 -5.68 -4.08 15.18
C GLU A 23 -5.14 -4.22 13.74
N GLU A 24 -5.95 -4.80 12.85
CA GLU A 24 -5.73 -4.86 11.41
C GLU A 24 -7.04 -4.59 10.70
N GLN A 25 -7.06 -3.60 9.83
CA GLN A 25 -8.26 -3.24 9.09
C GLN A 25 -7.93 -2.98 7.61
N ARG A 26 -8.75 -3.52 6.72
CA ARG A 26 -8.59 -3.37 5.28
C ARG A 26 -9.65 -2.46 4.70
N PHE A 27 -9.22 -1.64 3.77
CA PHE A 27 -10.06 -0.72 3.02
C PHE A 27 -9.85 -0.97 1.54
N SER A 28 -10.94 -1.15 0.80
CA SER A 28 -10.91 -1.25 -0.65
C SER A 28 -11.21 0.12 -1.24
N CYS A 29 -10.23 0.69 -1.91
CA CYS A 29 -10.37 1.89 -2.72
C CYS A 29 -10.52 1.48 -4.18
N GLU A 30 -11.02 2.37 -5.03
CA GLU A 30 -11.29 2.08 -6.43
C GLU A 30 -10.07 1.53 -7.20
N SER A 31 -8.88 2.08 -6.93
CA SER A 31 -7.64 1.75 -7.65
C SER A 31 -6.56 1.07 -6.81
N PHE A 32 -6.76 0.93 -5.50
CA PHE A 32 -5.79 0.31 -4.59
C PHE A 32 -6.46 -0.30 -3.36
N GLN A 33 -5.74 -1.14 -2.68
CA GLN A 33 -6.11 -1.67 -1.37
C GLN A 33 -5.23 -1.03 -0.30
N LEU A 34 -5.83 -0.62 0.80
CA LEU A 34 -5.14 -0.11 1.98
C LEU A 34 -5.37 -1.07 3.13
N GLU A 35 -4.30 -1.46 3.79
CA GLU A 35 -4.34 -2.21 5.05
C GLU A 35 -3.66 -1.39 6.14
N ALA A 36 -4.40 -1.06 7.19
CA ALA A 36 -3.86 -0.48 8.41
C ALA A 36 -3.56 -1.61 9.41
N PHE A 37 -2.41 -1.56 10.06
CA PHE A 37 -2.02 -2.52 11.09
C PHE A 37 -1.41 -1.79 12.29
N LYS A 38 -1.83 -2.19 13.48
CA LYS A 38 -1.40 -1.56 14.73
C LYS A 38 0.08 -1.80 14.99
N VAL A 39 0.76 -0.75 15.40
CA VAL A 39 2.18 -0.75 15.77
C VAL A 39 2.36 -0.37 17.24
N GLN A 40 3.59 -0.43 17.74
CA GLN A 40 3.89 -0.23 19.14
C GLN A 40 4.42 1.17 19.44
N HIS A 41 3.52 2.07 19.81
CA HIS A 41 3.87 3.43 20.26
C HIS A 41 3.18 3.78 21.58
N SER A 42 3.44 4.98 22.14
CA SER A 42 2.84 5.48 23.38
C SER A 42 1.36 5.83 23.26
N ILE A 43 0.92 6.16 22.05
CA ILE A 43 -0.47 6.40 21.65
C ILE A 43 -0.86 5.38 20.58
N PRO A 44 -2.16 5.17 20.30
CA PRO A 44 -2.57 4.33 19.19
C PRO A 44 -1.94 4.81 17.87
N CYS A 45 -1.13 3.95 17.26
CA CYS A 45 -0.41 4.22 16.03
C CYS A 45 -0.53 3.04 15.08
N PHE A 46 -0.52 3.32 13.77
CA PHE A 46 -0.72 2.32 12.72
C PHE A 46 0.34 2.48 11.64
N GLY A 47 0.85 1.34 11.18
CA GLY A 47 1.51 1.24 9.89
C GLY A 47 0.47 0.98 8.79
N TYR A 48 0.85 1.25 7.56
CA TYR A 48 -0.03 1.13 6.40
C TYR A 48 0.64 0.33 5.29
N LYS A 49 -0.09 -0.62 4.73
CA LYS A 49 0.30 -1.32 3.50
C LYS A 49 -0.65 -0.91 2.39
N ILE A 50 -0.10 -0.37 1.31
CA ILE A 50 -0.83 0.01 0.11
C ILE A 50 -0.48 -0.99 -0.98
N THR A 51 -1.48 -1.55 -1.64
CA THR A 51 -1.29 -2.46 -2.77
C THR A 51 -2.10 -1.98 -3.96
N ILE A 52 -1.42 -1.71 -5.07
CA ILE A 52 -2.03 -1.37 -6.36
C ILE A 52 -2.06 -2.64 -7.19
N PRO A 53 -3.23 -3.28 -7.40
CA PRO A 53 -3.34 -4.47 -8.22
C PRO A 53 -3.02 -4.13 -9.68
N ARG A 54 -2.48 -5.10 -10.40
CA ARG A 54 -2.17 -4.94 -11.83
C ARG A 54 -2.81 -6.07 -12.61
N SER A 55 -3.72 -5.71 -13.50
CA SER A 55 -4.33 -6.65 -14.43
C SER A 55 -3.28 -7.31 -15.34
N GLY A 56 -3.62 -8.43 -15.91
CA GLY A 56 -2.85 -9.09 -16.95
C GLY A 56 -2.64 -8.18 -18.16
N LYS A 57 -1.77 -8.59 -19.06
CA LYS A 57 -1.64 -7.91 -20.34
C LYS A 57 -2.79 -8.33 -21.28
N PHE A 58 -3.33 -7.39 -22.00
CA PHE A 58 -4.27 -7.67 -23.09
C PHE A 58 -3.56 -8.47 -24.19
N SER A 59 -4.17 -9.58 -24.64
CA SER A 59 -3.66 -10.41 -25.74
C SER A 59 -4.45 -10.14 -27.00
N VAL A 60 -3.77 -9.53 -27.96
CA VAL A 60 -4.29 -9.30 -29.31
C VAL A 60 -4.57 -10.61 -30.02
N GLU A 61 -3.74 -11.63 -29.80
CA GLU A 61 -3.87 -12.97 -30.36
C GLU A 61 -5.20 -13.61 -29.93
N ARG A 62 -5.44 -13.65 -28.58
CA ARG A 62 -6.70 -14.19 -28.03
C ARG A 62 -7.92 -13.42 -28.51
N ALA A 63 -7.82 -12.09 -28.60
CA ALA A 63 -8.92 -11.27 -29.10
C ALA A 63 -9.27 -11.57 -30.56
N ARG A 64 -8.27 -11.82 -31.42
CA ARG A 64 -8.45 -12.20 -32.80
C ARG A 64 -9.00 -13.61 -32.92
N GLU A 65 -8.45 -14.58 -32.20
CA GLU A 65 -8.91 -15.97 -32.18
C GLU A 65 -10.37 -16.09 -31.72
N ALA A 66 -10.76 -15.28 -30.72
CA ALA A 66 -12.13 -15.19 -30.24
C ALA A 66 -13.07 -14.37 -31.15
N GLY A 67 -12.57 -13.83 -32.28
CA GLY A 67 -13.37 -13.02 -33.19
C GLY A 67 -13.87 -11.70 -32.61
N ILE A 68 -13.20 -11.16 -31.58
CA ILE A 68 -13.65 -9.96 -30.88
C ILE A 68 -13.32 -8.72 -31.73
N PRO A 69 -14.33 -7.87 -32.04
CA PRO A 69 -14.13 -6.64 -32.78
C PRO A 69 -13.17 -5.68 -32.08
N VAL A 70 -12.31 -4.99 -32.83
CA VAL A 70 -11.34 -4.03 -32.30
C VAL A 70 -12.02 -2.92 -31.48
N SER A 71 -13.23 -2.55 -31.85
CA SER A 71 -14.05 -1.57 -31.09
C SER A 71 -14.33 -1.95 -29.64
N CYS A 72 -14.30 -3.26 -29.31
CA CYS A 72 -14.53 -3.79 -27.97
C CYS A 72 -13.25 -3.86 -27.10
N TRP A 73 -12.06 -3.82 -27.72
CA TRP A 73 -10.79 -4.13 -27.03
C TRP A 73 -10.46 -3.18 -25.90
N ASN A 74 -10.68 -1.87 -26.10
CA ASN A 74 -10.39 -0.87 -25.08
C ASN A 74 -11.18 -1.10 -23.78
N ARG A 75 -12.48 -1.37 -23.93
CA ARG A 75 -13.36 -1.65 -22.78
C ARG A 75 -12.97 -2.93 -22.07
N LEU A 76 -12.70 -4.00 -22.80
CA LEU A 76 -12.22 -5.27 -22.24
C LEU A 76 -10.89 -5.12 -21.52
N GLN A 77 -9.97 -4.32 -22.07
CA GLN A 77 -8.68 -4.01 -21.44
C GLN A 77 -8.84 -3.27 -20.10
N HIS A 78 -9.91 -2.47 -19.94
CA HIS A 78 -10.24 -1.76 -18.71
C HIS A 78 -11.12 -2.59 -17.75
N GLY A 79 -11.34 -3.85 -18.04
CA GLY A 79 -12.07 -4.77 -17.15
C GLY A 79 -13.59 -4.76 -17.35
N GLU A 80 -14.09 -4.13 -18.41
CA GLU A 80 -15.52 -4.07 -18.70
C GLU A 80 -15.92 -5.25 -19.61
N ALA A 81 -17.03 -5.93 -19.28
CA ALA A 81 -17.69 -6.83 -20.20
C ALA A 81 -18.42 -6.03 -21.29
N VAL A 82 -18.42 -6.53 -22.52
CA VAL A 82 -18.98 -5.87 -23.69
C VAL A 82 -19.93 -6.80 -24.42
N GLU A 83 -21.17 -6.37 -24.58
CA GLU A 83 -22.11 -7.02 -25.50
C GLU A 83 -21.99 -6.38 -26.89
N TYR A 84 -21.83 -7.22 -27.92
CA TYR A 84 -21.71 -6.78 -29.30
C TYR A 84 -22.38 -7.84 -30.22
N GLU A 85 -23.34 -7.41 -31.03
CA GLU A 85 -24.09 -8.26 -31.95
C GLU A 85 -24.68 -9.55 -31.32
N GLY A 86 -25.17 -9.43 -30.07
CA GLY A 86 -25.75 -10.54 -29.33
C GLY A 86 -24.75 -11.49 -28.66
N SER A 87 -23.44 -11.21 -28.77
CA SER A 87 -22.37 -11.96 -28.13
C SER A 87 -21.81 -11.16 -26.93
N LEU A 88 -21.63 -11.83 -25.78
CA LEU A 88 -21.03 -11.24 -24.60
C LEU A 88 -19.54 -11.59 -24.57
N PHE A 89 -18.70 -10.58 -24.58
CA PHE A 89 -17.26 -10.70 -24.42
C PHE A 89 -16.84 -10.22 -23.02
N THR A 90 -15.98 -11.00 -22.37
CA THR A 90 -15.52 -10.69 -21.00
C THR A 90 -14.00 -10.51 -20.96
N PRO A 91 -13.46 -9.74 -20.01
CA PRO A 91 -12.02 -9.46 -19.91
C PRO A 91 -11.14 -10.71 -19.84
N ASP A 92 -11.59 -11.76 -19.16
CA ASP A 92 -10.85 -13.02 -19.00
C ASP A 92 -10.58 -13.73 -20.32
N MET A 93 -11.41 -13.49 -21.35
CA MET A 93 -11.19 -14.05 -22.69
C MET A 93 -9.90 -13.51 -23.34
N VAL A 94 -9.51 -12.28 -23.01
CA VAL A 94 -8.43 -11.54 -23.68
C VAL A 94 -7.31 -11.08 -22.76
N MET A 95 -7.54 -11.08 -21.45
CA MET A 95 -6.53 -10.69 -20.46
C MET A 95 -5.68 -11.91 -20.09
N GLY A 96 -4.38 -11.72 -19.98
CA GLY A 96 -3.48 -12.71 -19.40
C GLY A 96 -3.61 -12.81 -17.88
N GLU A 97 -2.77 -13.62 -17.27
CA GLU A 97 -2.71 -13.73 -15.81
C GLU A 97 -2.43 -12.36 -15.15
N ALA A 98 -3.02 -12.14 -13.97
CA ALA A 98 -2.77 -10.96 -13.17
C ALA A 98 -1.27 -10.83 -12.88
N ARG A 99 -0.73 -9.65 -13.08
CA ARG A 99 0.67 -9.36 -12.80
C ARG A 99 0.84 -9.05 -11.32
N ARG A 100 2.06 -9.26 -10.80
CA ARG A 100 2.39 -8.77 -9.46
C ARG A 100 2.04 -7.29 -9.37
N GLY A 101 1.24 -6.93 -8.36
CA GLY A 101 0.92 -5.55 -8.03
C GLY A 101 2.12 -4.77 -7.54
N ILE A 102 1.97 -3.48 -7.34
CA ILE A 102 2.94 -2.61 -6.68
C ILE A 102 2.50 -2.49 -5.22
N SER A 103 3.44 -2.68 -4.29
CA SER A 103 3.15 -2.62 -2.87
C SER A 103 4.14 -1.75 -2.11
N VAL A 104 3.60 -0.95 -1.20
CA VAL A 104 4.37 -0.05 -0.32
C VAL A 104 3.93 -0.29 1.11
N VAL A 105 4.89 -0.37 2.03
CA VAL A 105 4.63 -0.31 3.47
C VAL A 105 5.23 0.97 4.03
N TYR A 106 4.43 1.70 4.80
CA TYR A 106 4.82 2.91 5.51
C TYR A 106 4.60 2.71 7.01
N CYS A 107 5.65 2.88 7.80
CA CYS A 107 5.61 2.65 9.23
C CYS A 107 6.53 3.63 9.96
N THR A 108 5.95 4.50 10.76
CA THR A 108 6.66 5.44 11.64
C THR A 108 6.12 5.39 13.06
N ASP A 109 6.79 6.05 13.99
CA ASP A 109 6.40 6.15 15.38
C ASP A 109 6.12 4.79 16.04
N THR A 110 7.14 3.92 16.05
CA THR A 110 6.99 2.56 16.58
C THR A 110 8.28 1.94 17.10
N ARG A 111 8.15 1.02 18.04
CA ARG A 111 9.19 0.01 18.30
C ARG A 111 9.18 -1.07 17.24
N PRO A 112 10.31 -1.74 16.95
CA PRO A 112 10.33 -2.88 16.07
C PRO A 112 9.48 -4.01 16.66
N ILE A 113 8.54 -4.48 15.85
CA ILE A 113 7.70 -5.65 16.16
C ILE A 113 7.67 -6.58 14.94
N PRO A 114 7.55 -7.92 15.12
CA PRO A 114 7.57 -8.89 14.02
C PRO A 114 6.54 -8.60 12.91
N ARG A 115 5.37 -8.11 13.30
CA ARG A 115 4.29 -7.73 12.36
C ARG A 115 4.75 -6.76 11.27
N ILE A 116 5.68 -5.84 11.57
CA ILE A 116 6.20 -4.88 10.59
C ILE A 116 6.95 -5.62 9.48
N ALA A 117 7.85 -6.54 9.84
CA ALA A 117 8.59 -7.34 8.86
C ALA A 117 7.66 -8.25 8.04
N GLU A 118 6.65 -8.87 8.68
CA GLU A 118 5.63 -9.67 7.99
C GLU A 118 4.85 -8.85 6.95
N LYS A 119 4.40 -7.64 7.30
CA LYS A 119 3.66 -6.76 6.37
C LYS A 119 4.53 -6.22 5.25
N ALA A 120 5.81 -5.94 5.55
CA ALA A 120 6.81 -5.42 4.60
C ALA A 120 7.46 -6.51 3.76
N LYS A 121 7.13 -7.80 3.97
CA LYS A 121 7.74 -8.90 3.24
C LYS A 121 7.56 -8.76 1.73
N ASP A 122 8.69 -8.80 1.00
CA ASP A 122 8.76 -8.77 -0.47
C ASP A 122 8.02 -7.58 -1.13
N VAL A 123 7.77 -6.48 -0.40
CA VAL A 123 7.14 -5.28 -0.99
C VAL A 123 8.10 -4.54 -1.92
N ASP A 124 7.57 -3.70 -2.79
CA ASP A 124 8.39 -2.89 -3.71
C ASP A 124 9.10 -1.77 -2.96
N LEU A 125 8.46 -1.17 -1.94
CA LEU A 125 9.06 -0.14 -1.11
C LEU A 125 8.62 -0.30 0.35
N PHE A 126 9.59 -0.28 1.26
CA PHE A 126 9.37 -0.20 2.69
C PHE A 126 9.90 1.14 3.21
N ILE A 127 9.02 2.01 3.67
CA ILE A 127 9.36 3.28 4.33
C ILE A 127 9.22 3.07 5.82
N CYS A 128 10.33 3.18 6.54
CA CYS A 128 10.40 2.91 7.96
C CYS A 128 11.06 4.07 8.70
N GLU A 129 10.68 4.28 9.96
CA GLU A 129 11.47 5.16 10.81
C GLU A 129 12.85 4.58 11.09
N GLY A 130 13.80 5.47 11.40
CA GLY A 130 15.10 5.16 11.96
C GLY A 130 15.55 6.38 12.74
N MET A 131 14.81 6.72 13.83
CA MET A 131 14.92 8.01 14.50
C MET A 131 16.31 8.26 15.09
N TYR A 132 16.94 7.22 15.62
CA TYR A 132 18.23 7.35 16.32
C TYR A 132 19.34 6.65 15.54
N GLY A 133 20.39 7.42 15.21
CA GLY A 133 21.52 6.93 14.39
C GLY A 133 22.58 6.15 15.15
N GLU A 134 22.68 6.32 16.47
CA GLU A 134 23.78 5.78 17.29
C GLU A 134 23.28 4.68 18.24
N GLU A 135 24.09 3.64 18.45
CA GLU A 135 23.78 2.51 19.33
C GLU A 135 23.56 2.92 20.78
N ASP A 136 24.27 3.92 21.27
CA ASP A 136 24.13 4.45 22.63
C ASP A 136 22.76 5.08 22.90
N LYS A 137 22.01 5.40 21.84
CA LYS A 137 20.64 5.94 21.92
C LYS A 137 19.52 4.89 21.99
N LEU A 138 19.85 3.61 22.05
CA LEU A 138 18.85 2.53 22.19
C LEU A 138 17.94 2.71 23.41
N SER A 139 18.48 3.21 24.52
CA SER A 139 17.68 3.52 25.72
C SER A 139 16.65 4.61 25.47
N ASN A 140 17.01 5.63 24.70
CA ASN A 140 16.11 6.71 24.28
C ASN A 140 15.05 6.19 23.30
N ALA A 141 15.44 5.38 22.32
CA ALA A 141 14.52 4.74 21.39
C ALA A 141 13.45 3.92 22.14
N LYS A 142 13.85 3.10 23.11
CA LYS A 142 12.91 2.34 23.97
C LYS A 142 12.01 3.24 24.80
N LYS A 143 12.56 4.28 25.40
CA LYS A 143 11.82 5.22 26.25
C LYS A 143 10.75 5.99 25.47
N HIS A 144 11.09 6.45 24.28
CA HIS A 144 10.21 7.26 23.43
C HIS A 144 9.38 6.44 22.44
N LYS A 145 9.53 5.11 22.44
CA LYS A 145 8.80 4.17 21.56
C LYS A 145 9.10 4.35 20.08
N HIS A 146 10.35 4.67 19.77
CA HIS A 146 10.91 4.72 18.42
C HIS A 146 11.96 3.62 18.23
N MET A 147 12.59 3.54 17.07
CA MET A 147 13.66 2.59 16.80
C MET A 147 14.95 3.29 16.37
N THR A 148 16.05 2.56 16.50
CA THR A 148 17.35 2.94 15.93
C THR A 148 17.41 2.59 14.45
N MET A 149 18.36 3.18 13.72
CA MET A 149 18.63 2.81 12.33
C MET A 149 19.04 1.33 12.20
N GLU A 150 19.76 0.79 13.19
CA GLU A 150 20.13 -0.62 13.22
C GLU A 150 18.91 -1.53 13.37
N GLU A 151 18.00 -1.21 14.31
CA GLU A 151 16.75 -1.95 14.46
C GLU A 151 15.88 -1.91 13.20
N ALA A 152 15.84 -0.76 12.53
CA ALA A 152 15.14 -0.63 11.25
C ALA A 152 15.82 -1.46 10.14
N ALA A 153 17.16 -1.49 10.10
CA ALA A 153 17.91 -2.31 9.14
C ALA A 153 17.64 -3.81 9.34
N ILE A 154 17.55 -4.27 10.60
CA ILE A 154 17.18 -5.66 10.92
C ILE A 154 15.80 -6.00 10.37
N LEU A 155 14.80 -5.13 10.56
CA LEU A 155 13.46 -5.32 9.96
C LEU A 155 13.53 -5.39 8.42
N GLY A 156 14.38 -4.56 7.80
CA GLY A 156 14.62 -4.59 6.36
C GLY A 156 15.23 -5.91 5.89
N LEU A 157 16.18 -6.45 6.65
CA LEU A 157 16.79 -7.76 6.35
C LEU A 157 15.80 -8.92 6.47
N GLU A 158 14.88 -8.85 7.45
CA GLU A 158 13.83 -9.86 7.63
C GLU A 158 12.74 -9.77 6.56
N ALA A 159 12.34 -8.54 6.20
CA ALA A 159 11.27 -8.27 5.24
C ALA A 159 11.71 -8.45 3.78
N GLN A 160 12.98 -8.22 3.46
CA GLN A 160 13.53 -8.27 2.11
C GLN A 160 12.74 -7.46 1.07
N PRO A 161 12.42 -6.19 1.33
CA PRO A 161 11.76 -5.34 0.34
C PRO A 161 12.73 -5.10 -0.84
N ARG A 162 12.20 -4.68 -1.99
CA ARG A 162 13.05 -4.29 -3.12
C ARG A 162 13.85 -3.03 -2.85
N GLU A 163 13.19 -2.06 -2.20
CA GLU A 163 13.81 -0.82 -1.72
C GLU A 163 13.35 -0.55 -0.30
N MET A 164 14.25 0.04 0.50
CA MET A 164 13.95 0.52 1.84
C MET A 164 14.40 1.95 1.99
N TRP A 165 13.52 2.80 2.49
CA TRP A 165 13.82 4.18 2.84
C TRP A 165 13.66 4.38 4.33
N LEU A 166 14.66 5.01 4.94
CA LEU A 166 14.54 5.46 6.32
C LEU A 166 14.05 6.89 6.36
N THR A 167 13.24 7.19 7.37
CA THR A 167 12.65 8.52 7.61
C THR A 167 12.61 8.81 9.10
N HIS A 168 12.07 9.97 9.47
CA HIS A 168 11.82 10.33 10.87
C HIS A 168 13.11 10.44 11.71
N TYR A 169 14.14 11.08 11.14
CA TYR A 169 15.42 11.27 11.81
C TYR A 169 15.34 12.29 12.96
N SER A 170 15.97 11.98 14.08
CA SER A 170 16.24 12.97 15.10
C SER A 170 17.39 13.90 14.67
N PRO A 171 17.26 15.22 14.81
CA PRO A 171 18.35 16.15 14.51
C PRO A 171 19.47 16.17 15.54
N SER A 172 19.39 15.36 16.61
CA SER A 172 20.36 15.31 17.73
C SER A 172 21.21 14.07 17.68
#